data_0674744c99c6d034a9e625f78c88a884
#
_entry.id   0674744c99c6d034a9e625f78c88a884
#
_cell.length_a   1.000
_cell.length_b   1.000
_cell.length_c   1.000
_cell.angle_alpha   90.00
_cell.angle_beta   90.00
_cell.angle_gamma   90.00
#
_symmetry.space_group_name_H-M   'P 1'
#
loop_
_entity.id
_entity.type
_entity.pdbx_description
1 polymer ?
#
loop_
_entity_poly.entity_id
_entity_poly.type
_entity_poly.pdbx_seq_one_letter_code
_entity_poly.pdbx_strand_id
1 'polypeptide(L)'
;MTFVEFFTKATTTPNEPQGRQPYPYQTVFAEGDSLPELLNVPTGVGKTATAILGWLYRRREATPKIKSITPRRLVYCLPMRTLVEQTRDCAQEWLANLELSETVGVHVLMGGADASNWDEHPEREAILIGTQDMLLSRALNRGYGMSRYRWPMHFGLLNNDCLWVMDETQLMGVGLITTAQLQGLRSKLATYGVTHSLWMSATLDTSPIRTVDH
;
A
#
# COMPACT_ATOMS: atom_id res chain seq x y z
N MET A 1 2.33 -4.16 -22.00
CA MET A 1 3.72 -3.89 -21.52
C MET A 1 4.11 -4.95 -20.52
N THR A 2 5.34 -5.48 -20.56
CA THR A 2 5.85 -6.43 -19.56
C THR A 2 6.13 -5.71 -18.23
N PHE A 3 6.22 -6.45 -17.10
CA PHE A 3 6.57 -5.80 -15.84
C PHE A 3 7.97 -5.19 -15.86
N VAL A 4 8.91 -5.82 -16.56
CA VAL A 4 10.27 -5.28 -16.72
C VAL A 4 10.25 -3.92 -17.42
N GLU A 5 9.55 -3.79 -18.54
CA GLU A 5 9.41 -2.51 -19.27
C GLU A 5 8.71 -1.46 -18.41
N PHE A 6 7.63 -1.84 -17.72
CA PHE A 6 6.88 -0.97 -16.82
C PHE A 6 7.74 -0.44 -15.68
N PHE A 7 8.46 -1.33 -15.00
CA PHE A 7 9.35 -1.00 -13.88
C PHE A 7 10.51 -0.11 -14.32
N THR A 8 11.12 -0.45 -15.46
CA THR A 8 12.22 0.33 -16.04
C THR A 8 11.76 1.74 -16.38
N LYS A 9 10.61 1.90 -17.09
CA LYS A 9 10.03 3.22 -17.40
C LYS A 9 9.76 4.01 -16.12
N ALA A 10 9.15 3.38 -15.11
CA ALA A 10 8.81 4.03 -13.85
C ALA A 10 10.04 4.58 -13.10
N THR A 11 11.14 3.84 -13.11
CA THR A 11 12.35 4.15 -12.32
C THR A 11 13.38 4.97 -13.08
N THR A 12 13.05 5.51 -14.24
CA THR A 12 13.90 6.43 -15.01
C THR A 12 14.12 7.74 -14.24
N THR A 13 15.35 8.17 -14.13
CA THR A 13 15.74 9.46 -13.53
C THR A 13 16.75 10.17 -14.45
N PRO A 14 17.00 11.48 -14.28
CA PRO A 14 18.05 12.17 -15.04
C PRO A 14 19.45 11.54 -14.90
N ASN A 15 19.74 10.94 -13.73
CA ASN A 15 21.01 10.28 -13.46
C ASN A 15 21.04 8.81 -13.91
N GLU A 16 19.86 8.18 -14.04
CA GLU A 16 19.67 6.79 -14.49
C GLU A 16 18.64 6.75 -15.64
N PRO A 17 18.98 7.26 -16.85
CA PRO A 17 18.03 7.39 -17.95
C PRO A 17 17.53 6.05 -18.51
N GLN A 18 18.24 4.96 -18.23
CA GLN A 18 17.81 3.60 -18.59
C GLN A 18 16.85 2.97 -17.57
N GLY A 19 16.61 3.65 -16.42
CA GLY A 19 15.84 3.09 -15.33
C GLY A 19 16.52 1.87 -14.68
N ARG A 20 15.81 1.24 -13.75
CA ARG A 20 16.31 0.07 -13.02
C ARG A 20 15.63 -1.20 -13.47
N GLN A 21 16.36 -2.31 -13.44
CA GLN A 21 15.77 -3.63 -13.67
C GLN A 21 15.13 -4.14 -12.37
N PRO A 22 13.93 -4.75 -12.43
CA PRO A 22 13.33 -5.34 -11.26
C PRO A 22 14.10 -6.59 -10.81
N TYR A 23 14.15 -6.79 -9.51
CA TYR A 23 14.62 -8.06 -8.94
C TYR A 23 13.61 -9.19 -9.21
N PRO A 24 14.05 -10.47 -9.25
CA PRO A 24 13.14 -11.59 -9.52
C PRO A 24 11.92 -11.64 -8.60
N TYR A 25 12.07 -11.35 -7.30
CA TYR A 25 10.96 -11.36 -6.36
C TYR A 25 9.93 -10.26 -6.64
N GLN A 26 10.34 -9.11 -7.20
CA GLN A 26 9.44 -8.03 -7.62
C GLN A 26 8.58 -8.45 -8.82
N THR A 27 9.18 -9.18 -9.76
CA THR A 27 8.44 -9.76 -10.88
C THR A 27 7.43 -10.80 -10.41
N VAL A 28 7.82 -11.67 -9.48
CA VAL A 28 6.90 -12.65 -8.86
C VAL A 28 5.75 -11.96 -8.15
N PHE A 29 6.00 -10.86 -7.44
CA PHE A 29 4.94 -10.06 -6.80
C PHE A 29 3.98 -9.46 -7.84
N ALA A 30 4.51 -8.88 -8.91
CA ALA A 30 3.72 -8.17 -9.93
C ALA A 30 2.88 -9.10 -10.80
N GLU A 31 3.44 -10.25 -11.21
CA GLU A 31 2.85 -11.16 -12.19
C GLU A 31 2.20 -12.40 -11.56
N GLY A 32 2.40 -12.63 -10.26
CA GLY A 32 1.87 -13.80 -9.56
C GLY A 32 0.35 -13.83 -9.46
N ASP A 33 -0.22 -15.02 -9.44
CA ASP A 33 -1.68 -15.25 -9.31
C ASP A 33 -2.26 -14.86 -7.94
N SER A 34 -1.41 -14.64 -6.93
CA SER A 34 -1.82 -14.19 -5.59
C SER A 34 -0.87 -13.12 -5.06
N LEU A 35 -1.33 -12.36 -4.08
CA LEU A 35 -0.48 -11.43 -3.33
C LEU A 35 0.10 -12.16 -2.11
N PRO A 36 1.38 -12.01 -1.80
CA PRO A 36 1.97 -12.56 -0.58
C PRO A 36 1.49 -11.78 0.65
N GLU A 37 1.43 -12.42 1.79
CA GLU A 37 1.17 -11.76 3.07
C GLU A 37 2.46 -11.22 3.71
N LEU A 38 3.58 -11.86 3.44
CA LEU A 38 4.87 -11.54 4.06
C LEU A 38 5.94 -11.32 2.98
N LEU A 39 6.71 -10.25 3.15
CA LEU A 39 7.86 -9.94 2.30
C LEU A 39 9.08 -9.65 3.18
N ASN A 40 9.94 -10.65 3.34
CA ASN A 40 11.17 -10.53 4.11
C ASN A 40 12.35 -10.36 3.17
N VAL A 41 12.76 -9.10 2.97
CA VAL A 41 13.89 -8.74 2.10
C VAL A 41 14.71 -7.62 2.76
N PRO A 42 16.05 -7.61 2.58
CA PRO A 42 16.92 -6.61 3.16
C PRO A 42 16.50 -5.17 2.84
N THR A 43 17.03 -4.21 3.59
CA THR A 43 16.91 -2.78 3.26
C THR A 43 17.66 -2.47 1.96
N GLY A 44 17.19 -1.48 1.20
CA GLY A 44 17.85 -1.02 -0.03
C GLY A 44 17.60 -1.84 -1.28
N VAL A 45 16.87 -2.96 -1.20
CA VAL A 45 16.56 -3.80 -2.39
C VAL A 45 15.18 -3.49 -3.01
N GLY A 46 14.61 -2.33 -2.73
CA GLY A 46 13.44 -1.84 -3.45
C GLY A 46 12.09 -2.35 -2.96
N LYS A 47 11.90 -2.59 -1.64
CA LYS A 47 10.59 -2.97 -1.05
C LYS A 47 9.47 -2.02 -1.46
N THR A 48 9.70 -0.71 -1.33
CA THR A 48 8.72 0.33 -1.69
C THR A 48 8.33 0.24 -3.16
N ALA A 49 9.32 0.09 -4.05
CA ALA A 49 9.08 -0.10 -5.48
C ALA A 49 8.28 -1.39 -5.77
N THR A 50 8.57 -2.48 -5.04
CA THR A 50 7.81 -3.72 -5.17
C THR A 50 6.34 -3.50 -4.89
N ALA A 51 6.01 -2.88 -3.76
CA ALA A 51 4.63 -2.67 -3.34
C ALA A 51 3.89 -1.71 -4.27
N ILE A 52 4.47 -0.54 -4.58
CA ILE A 52 3.81 0.50 -5.37
C ILE A 52 3.77 0.12 -6.85
N LEU A 53 4.92 -0.17 -7.47
CA LEU A 53 4.98 -0.48 -8.91
C LEU A 53 4.36 -1.85 -9.22
N GLY A 54 4.52 -2.83 -8.34
CA GLY A 54 3.85 -4.12 -8.48
C GLY A 54 2.33 -3.98 -8.43
N TRP A 55 1.78 -3.22 -7.47
CA TRP A 55 0.35 -2.93 -7.40
C TRP A 55 -0.15 -2.17 -8.63
N LEU A 56 0.56 -1.11 -9.07
CA LEU A 56 0.22 -0.35 -10.28
C LEU A 56 0.18 -1.25 -11.50
N TYR A 57 1.18 -2.09 -11.71
CA TYR A 57 1.22 -3.04 -12.81
C TYR A 57 0.04 -4.00 -12.78
N ARG A 58 -0.25 -4.60 -11.63
CA ARG A 58 -1.39 -5.51 -11.43
C ARG A 58 -2.73 -4.84 -11.75
N ARG A 59 -2.86 -3.56 -11.45
CA ARG A 59 -4.08 -2.77 -11.75
C ARG A 59 -4.19 -2.35 -13.20
N ARG A 60 -3.08 -2.06 -13.88
CA ARG A 60 -3.07 -1.42 -15.19
C ARG A 60 -2.75 -2.37 -16.34
N GLU A 61 -1.70 -3.15 -16.20
CA GLU A 61 -1.09 -3.91 -17.29
C GLU A 61 -1.33 -5.42 -17.22
N ALA A 62 -1.57 -5.95 -16.03
CA ALA A 62 -1.71 -7.38 -15.82
C ALA A 62 -3.01 -7.95 -16.44
N THR A 63 -3.09 -9.27 -16.49
CA THR A 63 -4.24 -10.00 -17.04
C THR A 63 -5.54 -9.63 -16.30
N PRO A 64 -6.71 -9.74 -16.94
CA PRO A 64 -8.00 -9.50 -16.28
C PRO A 64 -8.19 -10.30 -14.97
N LYS A 65 -7.65 -11.52 -14.92
CA LYS A 65 -7.67 -12.38 -13.73
C LYS A 65 -6.91 -11.70 -12.57
N ILE A 66 -5.68 -11.27 -12.79
CA ILE A 66 -4.85 -10.61 -11.78
C ILE A 66 -5.47 -9.28 -11.36
N LYS A 67 -5.97 -8.51 -12.33
CA LYS A 67 -6.63 -7.23 -12.07
C LYS A 67 -7.86 -7.38 -11.18
N SER A 68 -8.67 -8.42 -11.38
CA SER A 68 -9.90 -8.66 -10.60
C SER A 68 -9.64 -8.98 -9.11
N ILE A 69 -8.49 -9.58 -8.80
CA ILE A 69 -8.11 -9.92 -7.42
C ILE A 69 -7.20 -8.85 -6.77
N THR A 70 -6.87 -7.78 -7.50
CA THR A 70 -6.01 -6.71 -6.99
C THR A 70 -6.88 -5.56 -6.50
N PRO A 71 -6.79 -5.21 -5.21
CA PRO A 71 -7.58 -4.11 -4.64
C PRO A 71 -7.33 -2.78 -5.35
N ARG A 72 -8.37 -1.94 -5.40
CA ARG A 72 -8.34 -0.62 -6.06
C ARG A 72 -7.47 0.39 -5.35
N ARG A 73 -7.40 0.33 -4.03
CA ARG A 73 -6.61 1.25 -3.20
C ARG A 73 -5.39 0.56 -2.62
N LEU A 74 -4.26 1.23 -2.71
CA LEU A 74 -3.04 0.86 -1.98
C LEU A 74 -2.96 1.71 -0.71
N VAL A 75 -2.97 1.09 0.47
CA VAL A 75 -2.82 1.75 1.77
C VAL A 75 -1.41 1.46 2.30
N TYR A 76 -0.53 2.43 2.18
CA TYR A 76 0.88 2.29 2.56
C TYR A 76 1.10 2.84 3.97
N CYS A 77 1.25 1.96 4.93
CA CYS A 77 1.32 2.26 6.36
C CYS A 77 2.76 2.24 6.86
N LEU A 78 3.19 3.36 7.43
CA LEU A 78 4.56 3.60 7.86
C LEU A 78 4.63 4.02 9.34
N PRO A 79 5.71 3.66 10.06
CA PRO A 79 5.86 4.02 11.46
C PRO A 79 6.21 5.49 11.70
N MET A 80 6.83 6.17 10.72
CA MET A 80 7.40 7.51 10.89
C MET A 80 7.04 8.46 9.73
N ARG A 81 6.91 9.77 10.04
CA ARG A 81 6.58 10.82 9.07
C ARG A 81 7.60 11.00 7.96
N THR A 82 8.88 10.93 8.26
CA THR A 82 9.96 11.06 7.27
C THR A 82 9.87 10.00 6.17
N LEU A 83 9.49 8.79 6.53
CA LEU A 83 9.28 7.71 5.56
C LEU A 83 8.04 7.95 4.70
N VAL A 84 6.99 8.56 5.27
CA VAL A 84 5.76 8.93 4.53
C VAL A 84 6.09 9.92 3.40
N GLU A 85 6.87 10.95 3.70
CA GLU A 85 7.28 11.97 2.72
C GLU A 85 8.14 11.37 1.61
N GLN A 86 9.13 10.56 1.96
CA GLN A 86 9.99 9.87 0.99
C GLN A 86 9.18 8.92 0.08
N THR A 87 8.25 8.17 0.66
CA THR A 87 7.41 7.24 -0.11
C THR A 87 6.47 7.99 -1.05
N ARG A 88 5.90 9.12 -0.60
CA ARG A 88 5.09 10.02 -1.44
C ARG A 88 5.89 10.50 -2.65
N ASP A 89 7.09 11.02 -2.41
CA ASP A 89 7.91 11.60 -3.47
C ASP A 89 8.27 10.54 -4.53
N CYS A 90 8.67 9.34 -4.10
CA CYS A 90 8.89 8.22 -5.01
C CYS A 90 7.61 7.85 -5.80
N ALA A 91 6.45 7.75 -5.13
CA ALA A 91 5.20 7.40 -5.78
C ALA A 91 4.81 8.43 -6.85
N GLN A 92 4.94 9.73 -6.55
CA GLN A 92 4.65 10.80 -7.49
C GLN A 92 5.59 10.80 -8.69
N GLU A 93 6.88 10.61 -8.48
CA GLU A 93 7.88 10.49 -9.55
C GLU A 93 7.55 9.31 -10.47
N TRP A 94 7.27 8.14 -9.92
CA TRP A 94 6.94 6.95 -10.72
C TRP A 94 5.64 7.11 -11.50
N LEU A 95 4.62 7.72 -10.90
CA LEU A 95 3.36 8.02 -11.63
C LEU A 95 3.58 9.02 -12.76
N ALA A 96 4.44 10.02 -12.57
CA ALA A 96 4.78 10.98 -13.61
C ALA A 96 5.50 10.29 -14.78
N ASN A 97 6.49 9.44 -14.50
CA ASN A 97 7.22 8.69 -15.52
C ASN A 97 6.33 7.70 -16.30
N LEU A 98 5.28 7.18 -15.64
CA LEU A 98 4.29 6.29 -16.24
C LEU A 98 3.12 7.03 -16.91
N GLU A 99 3.05 8.36 -16.81
CA GLU A 99 1.94 9.19 -17.32
C GLU A 99 0.59 8.86 -16.64
N LEU A 100 0.64 8.46 -15.36
CA LEU A 100 -0.53 8.04 -14.57
C LEU A 100 -0.98 9.07 -13.53
N SER A 101 -0.32 10.22 -13.41
CA SER A 101 -0.58 11.23 -12.38
C SER A 101 -2.03 11.75 -12.36
N GLU A 102 -2.70 11.81 -13.54
CA GLU A 102 -4.08 12.27 -13.63
C GLU A 102 -5.12 11.17 -13.32
N THR A 103 -4.69 9.91 -13.32
CA THR A 103 -5.62 8.76 -13.19
C THR A 103 -5.49 8.02 -11.85
N VAL A 104 -4.37 8.18 -11.15
CA VAL A 104 -4.11 7.56 -9.85
C VAL A 104 -3.77 8.65 -8.84
N GLY A 105 -4.61 8.82 -7.82
CA GLY A 105 -4.37 9.79 -6.76
C GLY A 105 -3.30 9.33 -5.77
N VAL A 106 -2.42 10.25 -5.36
CA VAL A 106 -1.48 10.04 -4.23
C VAL A 106 -1.90 10.97 -3.09
N HIS A 107 -2.29 10.38 -1.97
CA HIS A 107 -2.83 11.12 -0.82
C HIS A 107 -2.04 10.80 0.44
N VAL A 108 -1.66 11.85 1.18
CA VAL A 108 -0.90 11.72 2.42
C VAL A 108 -1.79 11.88 3.63
N LEU A 109 -1.78 10.88 4.51
CA LEU A 109 -2.55 10.84 5.75
C LEU A 109 -1.59 10.87 6.94
N MET A 110 -1.21 12.08 7.36
CA MET A 110 -0.39 12.31 8.56
C MET A 110 -0.86 13.57 9.30
N GLY A 111 -0.60 13.65 10.61
CA GLY A 111 -1.06 14.78 11.43
C GLY A 111 -0.65 16.13 10.85
N GLY A 112 -1.63 17.03 10.66
CA GLY A 112 -1.44 18.38 10.11
C GLY A 112 -1.46 18.50 8.58
N ALA A 113 -1.54 17.40 7.82
CA ALA A 113 -1.48 17.40 6.36
C ALA A 113 -2.72 16.79 5.68
N ASP A 114 -3.85 16.72 6.36
CA ASP A 114 -5.04 16.05 5.84
C ASP A 114 -5.98 17.02 5.11
N ALA A 115 -5.60 17.43 3.92
CA ALA A 115 -6.40 18.27 3.03
C ALA A 115 -6.91 17.50 1.79
N SER A 116 -6.76 16.18 1.73
CA SER A 116 -7.13 15.43 0.54
C SER A 116 -8.56 14.86 0.65
N ASN A 117 -9.34 15.07 -0.40
CA ASN A 117 -10.71 14.58 -0.52
C ASN A 117 -10.76 13.24 -1.27
N TRP A 118 -9.82 12.33 -0.96
CA TRP A 118 -9.74 11.02 -1.61
C TRP A 118 -11.00 10.16 -1.42
N ASP A 119 -11.71 10.38 -0.35
CA ASP A 119 -12.94 9.69 0.04
C ASP A 119 -14.18 10.19 -0.71
N GLU A 120 -14.10 11.36 -1.37
CA GLU A 120 -15.18 11.87 -2.24
C GLU A 120 -15.23 11.14 -3.60
N HIS A 121 -14.14 10.46 -3.97
CA HIS A 121 -14.03 9.70 -5.22
C HIS A 121 -13.61 8.25 -4.97
N PRO A 122 -14.41 7.46 -4.25
CA PRO A 122 -14.06 6.08 -3.87
C PRO A 122 -13.94 5.12 -5.06
N GLU A 123 -14.47 5.50 -6.22
CA GLU A 123 -14.38 4.75 -7.48
C GLU A 123 -13.00 4.87 -8.14
N ARG A 124 -12.18 5.86 -7.75
CA ARG A 124 -10.84 6.08 -8.32
C ARG A 124 -9.78 5.20 -7.68
N GLU A 125 -8.76 4.87 -8.46
CA GLU A 125 -7.57 4.23 -7.92
C GLU A 125 -6.73 5.24 -7.15
N ALA A 126 -6.26 4.85 -5.97
CA ALA A 126 -5.53 5.75 -5.10
C ALA A 126 -4.44 5.03 -4.29
N ILE A 127 -3.34 5.74 -4.08
CA ILE A 127 -2.26 5.39 -3.16
C ILE A 127 -2.41 6.28 -1.93
N LEU A 128 -2.78 5.68 -0.80
CA LEU A 128 -2.94 6.34 0.49
C LEU A 128 -1.70 6.05 1.33
N ILE A 129 -0.86 7.05 1.54
CA ILE A 129 0.39 6.90 2.30
C ILE A 129 0.23 7.61 3.64
N GLY A 130 0.48 6.92 4.74
CA GLY A 130 0.29 7.57 6.03
C GLY A 130 1.02 6.90 7.18
N THR A 131 1.03 7.62 8.30
CA THR A 131 1.53 7.06 9.55
C THR A 131 0.55 6.02 10.11
N GLN A 132 1.11 5.02 10.80
CA GLN A 132 0.30 3.96 11.44
C GLN A 132 -0.83 4.52 12.31
N ASP A 133 -0.57 5.56 13.10
CA ASP A 133 -1.59 6.15 13.99
C ASP A 133 -2.77 6.72 13.21
N MET A 134 -2.50 7.41 12.12
CA MET A 134 -3.53 8.03 11.28
C MET A 134 -4.34 6.98 10.51
N LEU A 135 -3.68 6.01 9.91
CA LEU A 135 -4.33 4.99 9.10
C LEU A 135 -5.10 3.98 9.98
N LEU A 136 -4.48 3.48 11.05
CA LEU A 136 -5.11 2.50 11.93
C LEU A 136 -6.28 3.10 12.72
N SER A 137 -6.16 4.35 13.22
CA SER A 137 -7.28 4.99 13.91
C SER A 137 -8.52 5.11 13.01
N ARG A 138 -8.34 5.43 11.73
CA ARG A 138 -9.43 5.50 10.76
C ARG A 138 -10.00 4.14 10.42
N ALA A 139 -9.14 3.13 10.24
CA ALA A 139 -9.56 1.75 10.01
C ALA A 139 -10.29 1.14 11.23
N LEU A 140 -10.13 1.71 12.42
CA LEU A 140 -10.83 1.35 13.67
C LEU A 140 -12.06 2.24 13.94
N ASN A 141 -12.51 3.03 12.99
CA ASN A 141 -13.63 3.97 13.16
C ASN A 141 -13.39 5.02 14.27
N ARG A 142 -12.15 5.50 14.41
CA ARG A 142 -11.75 6.52 15.40
C ARG A 142 -11.29 7.84 14.81
N GLY A 143 -10.87 7.88 13.56
CA GLY A 143 -10.59 9.05 12.73
C GLY A 143 -9.83 10.18 13.43
N TYR A 144 -8.65 9.89 13.96
CA TYR A 144 -7.84 10.91 14.63
C TYR A 144 -7.63 12.15 13.72
N GLY A 145 -7.90 13.34 14.29
CA GLY A 145 -7.69 14.60 13.57
C GLY A 145 -8.73 14.93 12.50
N MET A 146 -9.86 14.23 12.45
CA MET A 146 -10.92 14.47 11.46
C MET A 146 -12.32 14.57 12.07
N SER A 147 -13.27 15.10 11.30
CA SER A 147 -14.69 15.19 11.68
C SER A 147 -15.28 13.80 11.96
N ARG A 148 -16.04 13.67 13.04
CA ARG A 148 -16.73 12.43 13.43
C ARG A 148 -17.70 11.92 12.37
N TYR A 149 -18.28 12.82 11.58
CA TYR A 149 -19.21 12.47 10.49
C TYR A 149 -18.53 11.69 9.35
N ARG A 150 -17.21 11.84 9.18
CA ARG A 150 -16.43 11.11 8.17
C ARG A 150 -15.85 9.78 8.67
N TRP A 151 -15.92 9.48 9.97
CA TRP A 151 -15.34 8.26 10.52
C TRP A 151 -15.90 6.97 9.91
N PRO A 152 -17.24 6.79 9.79
CA PRO A 152 -17.80 5.57 9.18
C PRO A 152 -17.40 5.43 7.71
N MET A 153 -17.28 6.53 6.98
CA MET A 153 -16.88 6.53 5.58
C MET A 153 -15.44 6.06 5.42
N HIS A 154 -14.50 6.63 6.19
CA HIS A 154 -13.10 6.18 6.18
C HIS A 154 -12.95 4.74 6.67
N PHE A 155 -13.69 4.37 7.71
CA PHE A 155 -13.74 2.98 8.18
C PHE A 155 -14.16 2.03 7.06
N GLY A 156 -15.25 2.33 6.35
CA GLY A 156 -15.72 1.52 5.24
C GLY A 156 -14.70 1.42 4.10
N LEU A 157 -14.16 2.56 3.66
CA LEU A 157 -13.23 2.63 2.54
C LEU A 157 -11.86 1.98 2.83
N LEU A 158 -11.36 2.07 4.06
CA LEU A 158 -10.08 1.48 4.45
C LEU A 158 -10.17 -0.02 4.80
N ASN A 159 -11.38 -0.54 4.99
CA ASN A 159 -11.61 -1.95 5.25
C ASN A 159 -12.18 -2.70 4.03
N ASN A 160 -12.37 -2.03 2.89
CA ASN A 160 -12.86 -2.65 1.67
C ASN A 160 -12.03 -2.24 0.46
N ASP A 161 -11.75 -3.19 -0.43
CA ASP A 161 -11.06 -2.97 -1.70
C ASP A 161 -9.69 -2.26 -1.50
N CYS A 162 -8.91 -2.77 -0.55
CA CYS A 162 -7.61 -2.22 -0.14
C CYS A 162 -6.52 -3.28 -0.08
N LEU A 163 -5.35 -2.96 -0.66
CA LEU A 163 -4.09 -3.61 -0.34
C LEU A 163 -3.40 -2.79 0.75
N TRP A 164 -3.39 -3.33 1.95
CA TRP A 164 -2.62 -2.77 3.05
C TRP A 164 -1.17 -3.23 2.98
N VAL A 165 -0.25 -2.29 2.96
CA VAL A 165 1.19 -2.53 3.02
C VAL A 165 1.72 -1.94 4.32
N MET A 166 2.16 -2.79 5.24
CA MET A 166 2.84 -2.38 6.47
C MET A 166 4.34 -2.50 6.23
N ASP A 167 5.02 -1.37 6.10
CA ASP A 167 6.46 -1.32 5.88
C ASP A 167 7.22 -0.99 7.16
N GLU A 168 8.45 -1.49 7.25
CA GLU A 168 9.31 -1.39 8.42
C GLU A 168 8.62 -1.90 9.70
N THR A 169 8.01 -3.08 9.59
CA THR A 169 7.16 -3.66 10.66
C THR A 169 7.85 -3.80 12.00
N GLN A 170 9.18 -3.95 12.02
CA GLN A 170 9.97 -3.99 13.25
C GLN A 170 9.90 -2.70 14.08
N LEU A 171 9.48 -1.58 13.48
CA LEU A 171 9.32 -0.28 14.15
C LEU A 171 7.88 0.04 14.55
N MET A 172 6.92 -0.82 14.21
CA MET A 172 5.49 -0.54 14.42
C MET A 172 5.00 -0.82 15.86
N GLY A 173 5.75 -1.59 16.65
CA GLY A 173 5.36 -1.91 18.04
C GLY A 173 3.95 -2.52 18.14
N VAL A 174 3.11 -1.96 19.00
CA VAL A 174 1.71 -2.44 19.18
C VAL A 174 0.84 -2.25 17.93
N GLY A 175 1.20 -1.33 17.04
CA GLY A 175 0.51 -1.14 15.77
C GLY A 175 0.56 -2.38 14.90
N LEU A 176 1.64 -3.16 14.95
CA LEU A 176 1.78 -4.41 14.20
C LEU A 176 0.70 -5.42 14.59
N ILE A 177 0.47 -5.63 15.89
CA ILE A 177 -0.57 -6.53 16.41
C ILE A 177 -1.95 -6.05 15.96
N THR A 178 -2.19 -4.75 15.99
CA THR A 178 -3.46 -4.14 15.52
C THR A 178 -3.70 -4.43 14.04
N THR A 179 -2.67 -4.38 13.19
CA THR A 179 -2.82 -4.71 11.76
C THR A 179 -3.19 -6.16 11.53
N ALA A 180 -2.60 -7.09 12.30
CA ALA A 180 -2.93 -8.52 12.24
C ALA A 180 -4.37 -8.78 12.70
N GLN A 181 -4.81 -8.17 13.80
CA GLN A 181 -6.20 -8.27 14.28
C GLN A 181 -7.21 -7.72 13.26
N LEU A 182 -6.91 -6.58 12.62
CA LEU A 182 -7.74 -6.04 11.55
C LEU A 182 -7.85 -6.99 10.36
N GLN A 183 -6.75 -7.62 9.97
CA GLN A 183 -6.77 -8.62 8.89
C GLN A 183 -7.60 -9.85 9.30
N GLY A 184 -7.42 -10.36 10.51
CA GLY A 184 -8.23 -11.46 11.05
C GLY A 184 -9.72 -11.14 11.06
N LEU A 185 -10.10 -9.93 11.50
CA LEU A 185 -11.50 -9.46 11.45
C LEU A 185 -12.05 -9.38 10.04
N ARG A 186 -11.28 -8.84 9.09
CA ARG A 186 -11.67 -8.78 7.66
C ARG A 186 -11.88 -10.17 7.07
N SER A 187 -11.00 -11.11 7.39
CA SER A 187 -11.13 -12.50 6.93
C SER A 187 -12.34 -13.21 7.54
N LYS A 188 -12.61 -12.98 8.83
CA LYS A 188 -13.68 -13.64 9.58
C LYS A 188 -15.08 -13.10 9.25
N LEU A 189 -15.19 -11.76 9.12
CA LEU A 189 -16.47 -11.10 8.87
C LEU A 189 -16.78 -10.93 7.38
N ALA A 190 -15.83 -11.20 6.53
CA ALA A 190 -15.78 -10.88 5.11
C ALA A 190 -15.84 -9.36 4.82
N THR A 191 -15.44 -8.98 3.60
CA THR A 191 -15.48 -7.61 3.11
C THR A 191 -16.17 -7.59 1.76
N TYR A 192 -16.83 -6.48 1.41
CA TYR A 192 -17.50 -6.35 0.12
C TYR A 192 -16.51 -6.44 -1.06
N GLY A 193 -15.38 -5.74 -0.97
CA GLY A 193 -14.28 -5.80 -1.93
C GLY A 193 -13.08 -6.56 -1.38
N VAL A 194 -12.23 -7.05 -2.26
CA VAL A 194 -11.01 -7.77 -1.89
C VAL A 194 -10.15 -6.87 -1.00
N THR A 195 -9.79 -7.38 0.17
CA THR A 195 -8.87 -6.70 1.09
C THR A 195 -7.75 -7.65 1.47
N HIS A 196 -6.52 -7.21 1.30
CA HIS A 196 -5.34 -8.01 1.55
C HIS A 196 -4.32 -7.22 2.37
N SER A 197 -3.55 -7.88 3.22
CA SER A 197 -2.48 -7.28 4.01
C SER A 197 -1.13 -7.89 3.65
N LEU A 198 -0.14 -7.01 3.46
CA LEU A 198 1.25 -7.35 3.20
C LEU A 198 2.13 -6.73 4.29
N TRP A 199 2.84 -7.55 5.04
CA TRP A 199 3.84 -7.11 6.02
C TRP A 199 5.24 -7.21 5.43
N MET A 200 5.98 -6.09 5.47
CA MET A 200 7.33 -5.99 4.91
C MET A 200 8.34 -5.63 5.99
N SER A 201 9.46 -6.33 6.01
CA SER A 201 10.58 -6.08 6.93
C SER A 201 11.89 -6.59 6.37
N ALA A 202 12.99 -6.05 6.86
CA ALA A 202 14.32 -6.62 6.67
C ALA A 202 14.62 -7.76 7.66
N THR A 203 13.94 -7.73 8.83
CA THR A 203 14.11 -8.68 9.93
C THR A 203 12.73 -9.06 10.45
N LEU A 204 12.02 -9.89 9.68
CA LEU A 204 10.64 -10.23 9.99
C LEU A 204 10.57 -11.23 11.15
N ASP A 205 10.10 -10.77 12.30
CA ASP A 205 9.58 -11.64 13.36
C ASP A 205 8.08 -11.85 13.14
N THR A 206 7.66 -13.07 12.88
CA THR A 206 6.25 -13.40 12.62
C THR A 206 5.47 -13.66 13.91
N SER A 207 6.13 -13.79 15.06
CA SER A 207 5.45 -14.12 16.32
C SER A 207 4.40 -13.08 16.73
N PRO A 208 4.59 -11.75 16.56
CA PRO A 208 3.60 -10.75 16.92
C PRO A 208 2.38 -10.69 15.99
N ILE A 209 2.51 -11.20 14.76
CA ILE A 209 1.39 -11.18 13.78
C ILE A 209 0.58 -12.48 13.80
N ARG A 210 1.01 -13.50 14.54
CA ARG A 210 0.20 -14.70 14.78
C ARG A 210 -0.82 -14.39 15.85
N THR A 211 -2.08 -14.36 15.49
CA THR A 211 -3.20 -14.16 16.41
C THR A 211 -4.11 -15.40 16.39
N VAL A 212 -5.10 -15.43 17.27
CA VAL A 212 -6.11 -16.51 17.31
C VAL A 212 -6.95 -16.53 16.02
N ASP A 213 -7.10 -15.39 15.39
CA ASP A 213 -7.93 -15.20 14.20
C ASP A 213 -7.12 -15.09 12.89
N HIS A 214 -5.77 -15.10 12.97
CA HIS A 214 -4.91 -14.94 11.80
C HIS A 214 -3.55 -15.64 12.00
#